data_2d7996010a0f0e34d5c6d008cedb4c17
#
_entry.id   2d7996010a0f0e34d5c6d008cedb4c17
#
_cell.length_a   1.000
_cell.length_b   1.000
_cell.length_c   1.000
_cell.angle_alpha   90.00
_cell.angle_beta   90.00
_cell.angle_gamma   90.00
#
_symmetry.space_group_name_H-M   'P 1'
#
loop_
_entity.id
_entity.type
_entity.pdbx_description
1 polymer ?
#
loop_
_entity_poly.entity_id
_entity_poly.type
_entity_poly.pdbx_seq_one_letter_code
_entity_poly.pdbx_strand_id
1 'polypeptide(L)'
;MEPGKPPMKRCPECGFILHAAVMVCPDCEHEFPATAPHGCEAYDGAMLKSQQKPFVVEVKDFYCARHKKMGSPDSVRMEFVGPLDKVFLQWLCIDHPPGYARDKALAIVKQFGGDAKTVDTALKTWHTWKKPDKISVIPDGKYFRITGITFKPGHSVQAGLVEE
;
A
#
# COMPACT_ATOMS: atom_id res chain seq x y z
N MET A 1 -23.28 27.55 17.71
CA MET A 1 -23.84 26.93 16.49
C MET A 1 -25.32 27.17 16.54
N GLU A 2 -25.89 27.93 15.62
CA GLU A 2 -27.33 28.06 15.51
C GLU A 2 -27.92 26.74 15.00
N PRO A 3 -29.00 26.21 15.60
CA PRO A 3 -29.67 25.04 15.10
C PRO A 3 -30.23 25.35 13.70
N GLY A 4 -29.80 24.58 12.71
CA GLY A 4 -30.27 24.73 11.34
C GLY A 4 -31.79 24.57 11.28
N LYS A 5 -32.45 25.35 10.42
CA LYS A 5 -33.91 25.21 10.18
C LYS A 5 -34.21 23.80 9.72
N PRO A 6 -35.27 23.13 10.26
CA PRO A 6 -35.65 21.78 9.82
C PRO A 6 -35.97 21.79 8.33
N PRO A 7 -35.60 20.76 7.57
CA PRO A 7 -35.90 20.68 6.16
C PRO A 7 -37.40 20.51 5.95
N MET A 8 -38.00 21.43 5.19
CA MET A 8 -39.46 21.48 4.91
C MET A 8 -39.68 21.30 3.42
N LYS A 9 -40.79 20.65 3.06
CA LYS A 9 -41.27 20.55 1.67
C LYS A 9 -42.73 20.95 1.59
N ARG A 10 -43.18 21.34 0.37
CA ARG A 10 -44.58 21.69 0.09
C ARG A 10 -45.23 20.59 -0.73
N CYS A 11 -46.44 20.18 -0.36
CA CYS A 11 -47.21 19.22 -1.13
C CYS A 11 -47.60 19.86 -2.49
N PRO A 12 -47.38 19.17 -3.65
CA PRO A 12 -47.74 19.70 -4.96
C PRO A 12 -49.22 19.76 -5.18
N GLU A 13 -50.04 18.93 -4.51
CA GLU A 13 -51.47 18.85 -4.71
C GLU A 13 -52.23 19.88 -3.90
N CYS A 14 -51.98 19.96 -2.58
CA CYS A 14 -52.76 20.83 -1.68
C CYS A 14 -51.94 22.04 -1.15
N GLY A 15 -50.64 22.13 -1.43
CA GLY A 15 -49.79 23.21 -0.95
C GLY A 15 -49.43 23.14 0.53
N PHE A 16 -49.82 22.07 1.27
CA PHE A 16 -49.50 21.90 2.68
C PHE A 16 -47.99 21.81 2.92
N ILE A 17 -47.50 22.50 3.93
CA ILE A 17 -46.09 22.50 4.29
C ILE A 17 -45.82 21.43 5.33
N LEU A 18 -44.91 20.50 5.06
CA LEU A 18 -44.61 19.36 5.90
C LEU A 18 -43.10 19.12 5.99
N HIS A 19 -42.69 18.35 6.98
CA HIS A 19 -41.29 17.97 7.13
C HIS A 19 -40.82 17.12 5.91
N ALA A 20 -39.61 17.32 5.44
CA ALA A 20 -39.09 16.64 4.23
C ALA A 20 -39.12 15.10 4.31
N ALA A 21 -39.05 14.51 5.53
CA ALA A 21 -39.09 13.08 5.75
C ALA A 21 -40.51 12.45 5.65
N VAL A 22 -41.56 13.25 5.59
CA VAL A 22 -42.95 12.71 5.54
C VAL A 22 -43.20 12.18 4.14
N MET A 23 -43.63 10.91 4.02
CA MET A 23 -43.85 10.24 2.73
C MET A 23 -45.27 10.33 2.20
N VAL A 24 -46.24 10.63 3.07
CA VAL A 24 -47.68 10.78 2.72
C VAL A 24 -48.18 12.11 3.28
N CYS A 25 -48.84 12.90 2.46
CA CYS A 25 -49.40 14.17 2.90
C CYS A 25 -50.55 13.93 3.87
N PRO A 26 -50.58 14.50 5.09
CA PRO A 26 -51.66 14.29 6.06
C PRO A 26 -52.98 15.01 5.68
N ASP A 27 -52.94 15.93 4.75
CA ASP A 27 -54.09 16.72 4.32
C ASP A 27 -54.79 16.14 3.09
N CYS A 28 -54.06 15.69 2.07
CA CYS A 28 -54.63 15.20 0.80
C CYS A 28 -54.18 13.77 0.45
N GLU A 29 -53.47 13.06 1.35
CA GLU A 29 -53.01 11.69 1.15
C GLU A 29 -52.10 11.48 -0.05
N HIS A 30 -51.56 12.58 -0.65
CA HIS A 30 -50.59 12.47 -1.73
C HIS A 30 -49.32 11.75 -1.29
N GLU A 31 -48.95 10.68 -1.97
CA GLU A 31 -47.72 9.92 -1.74
C GLU A 31 -46.54 10.57 -2.49
N PHE A 32 -45.51 10.90 -1.74
CA PHE A 32 -44.26 11.40 -2.34
C PHE A 32 -43.42 10.21 -2.84
N PRO A 33 -42.93 10.27 -4.07
CA PRO A 33 -42.04 9.21 -4.57
C PRO A 33 -40.82 9.08 -3.64
N ALA A 34 -40.50 7.86 -3.26
CA ALA A 34 -39.26 7.54 -2.56
C ALA A 34 -38.10 7.79 -3.51
N THR A 35 -37.66 9.03 -3.60
CA THR A 35 -36.38 9.33 -4.22
C THR A 35 -35.31 8.77 -3.32
N ALA A 36 -34.69 7.66 -3.74
CA ALA A 36 -33.43 7.24 -3.17
C ALA A 36 -32.44 8.41 -3.41
N PRO A 37 -32.04 9.16 -2.37
CA PRO A 37 -31.28 10.41 -2.56
C PRO A 37 -29.87 10.18 -3.09
N HIS A 38 -29.45 8.94 -3.18
CA HIS A 38 -28.13 8.57 -3.67
C HIS A 38 -28.27 7.31 -4.51
N GLY A 39 -27.82 7.36 -5.75
CA GLY A 39 -27.47 6.18 -6.52
C GLY A 39 -26.32 5.47 -5.81
N CYS A 40 -26.65 4.67 -4.81
CA CYS A 40 -25.68 3.80 -4.17
C CYS A 40 -25.36 2.66 -5.12
N GLU A 41 -24.52 2.91 -6.11
CA GLU A 41 -23.83 1.82 -6.77
C GLU A 41 -22.95 1.16 -5.69
N ALA A 42 -23.13 -0.13 -5.49
CA ALA A 42 -22.29 -0.87 -4.57
C ALA A 42 -20.84 -0.77 -5.07
N TYR A 43 -19.97 -0.19 -4.24
CA TYR A 43 -18.55 -0.12 -4.55
C TYR A 43 -17.94 -1.51 -4.35
N ASP A 44 -17.60 -2.20 -5.45
CA ASP A 44 -16.97 -3.53 -5.45
C ASP A 44 -15.49 -3.51 -5.04
N GLY A 45 -14.91 -2.35 -4.82
CA GLY A 45 -13.51 -2.19 -4.42
C GLY A 45 -13.29 -2.47 -2.93
N ALA A 46 -12.07 -2.84 -2.59
CA ALA A 46 -11.66 -3.07 -1.21
C ALA A 46 -11.77 -1.78 -0.38
N MET A 47 -12.72 -1.71 0.55
CA MET A 47 -12.92 -0.55 1.44
C MET A 47 -11.82 -0.42 2.50
N LEU A 48 -11.27 -1.55 2.95
CA LEU A 48 -10.19 -1.59 3.93
C LEU A 48 -8.86 -1.98 3.27
N LYS A 49 -7.77 -1.38 3.71
CA LYS A 49 -6.42 -1.73 3.22
C LYS A 49 -6.09 -3.22 3.39
N SER A 50 -6.66 -3.87 4.41
CA SER A 50 -6.52 -5.30 4.67
C SER A 50 -7.23 -6.19 3.64
N GLN A 51 -8.21 -5.67 2.91
CA GLN A 51 -8.95 -6.40 1.87
C GLN A 51 -8.28 -6.32 0.50
N GLN A 52 -7.29 -5.46 0.33
CA GLN A 52 -6.56 -5.33 -0.92
C GLN A 52 -5.77 -6.60 -1.18
N LYS A 53 -6.02 -7.25 -2.31
CA LYS A 53 -5.26 -8.43 -2.73
C LYS A 53 -3.89 -8.00 -3.27
N PRO A 54 -2.79 -8.62 -2.82
CA PRO A 54 -1.50 -8.38 -3.41
C PRO A 54 -1.45 -8.90 -4.85
N PHE A 55 -0.80 -8.17 -5.74
CA PHE A 55 -0.48 -8.66 -7.06
C PHE A 55 1.03 -8.92 -7.19
N VAL A 56 1.38 -9.87 -8.05
CA VAL A 56 2.76 -10.30 -8.22
C VAL A 56 3.38 -9.58 -9.42
N VAL A 57 4.60 -9.09 -9.23
CA VAL A 57 5.39 -8.40 -10.26
C VAL A 57 6.70 -9.15 -10.45
N GLU A 58 7.05 -9.45 -11.69
CA GLU A 58 8.37 -10.00 -12.04
C GLU A 58 9.44 -8.91 -11.94
N VAL A 59 10.58 -9.26 -11.35
CA VAL A 59 11.71 -8.33 -11.19
C VAL A 59 12.72 -8.57 -12.29
N LYS A 60 12.95 -7.55 -13.12
CA LYS A 60 13.99 -7.56 -14.16
C LYS A 60 15.36 -7.26 -13.56
N ASP A 61 15.43 -6.18 -12.78
CA ASP A 61 16.64 -5.69 -12.14
C ASP A 61 16.39 -5.23 -10.71
N PHE A 62 17.47 -5.19 -9.93
CA PHE A 62 17.45 -4.87 -8.52
C PHE A 62 18.67 -4.03 -8.17
N TYR A 63 18.46 -2.92 -7.48
CA TYR A 63 19.51 -1.97 -7.10
C TYR A 63 19.36 -1.56 -5.64
N CYS A 64 20.49 -1.19 -5.02
CA CYS A 64 20.54 -0.58 -3.70
C CYS A 64 21.27 0.74 -3.72
N ALA A 65 20.64 1.78 -3.18
CA ALA A 65 21.22 3.11 -3.08
C ALA A 65 21.08 3.66 -1.66
N ARG A 66 21.99 4.58 -1.27
CA ARG A 66 21.89 5.30 -0.01
C ARG A 66 20.75 6.30 -0.06
N HIS A 67 19.91 6.29 0.94
CA HIS A 67 18.87 7.30 1.13
C HIS A 67 19.16 8.10 2.39
N LYS A 68 19.33 9.41 2.22
CA LYS A 68 19.52 10.38 3.30
C LYS A 68 18.24 11.14 3.54
N LYS A 69 17.84 11.26 4.80
CA LYS A 69 16.72 12.09 5.25
C LYS A 69 17.19 12.98 6.37
N MET A 70 16.97 14.29 6.24
CA MET A 70 17.35 15.26 7.26
C MET A 70 16.71 14.90 8.62
N GLY A 71 17.51 14.86 9.69
CA GLY A 71 17.05 14.53 11.03
C GLY A 71 16.78 13.03 11.31
N SER A 72 17.19 12.14 10.42
CA SER A 72 17.05 10.67 10.61
C SER A 72 18.33 9.95 10.19
N PRO A 73 18.63 8.78 10.77
CA PRO A 73 19.73 7.94 10.31
C PRO A 73 19.59 7.58 8.83
N ASP A 74 20.71 7.35 8.16
CA ASP A 74 20.73 6.90 6.78
C ASP A 74 20.01 5.54 6.65
N SER A 75 19.42 5.30 5.49
CA SER A 75 18.79 4.04 5.15
C SER A 75 19.22 3.55 3.77
N VAL A 76 19.04 2.29 3.47
CA VAL A 76 19.23 1.75 2.13
C VAL A 76 17.90 1.77 1.39
N ARG A 77 17.86 2.39 0.23
CA ARG A 77 16.75 2.32 -0.70
C ARG A 77 16.98 1.16 -1.66
N MET A 78 16.14 0.15 -1.57
CA MET A 78 16.09 -0.96 -2.52
C MET A 78 15.12 -0.61 -3.65
N GLU A 79 15.56 -0.76 -4.87
CA GLU A 79 14.81 -0.48 -6.09
C GLU A 79 14.62 -1.78 -6.86
N PHE A 80 13.36 -2.18 -7.07
CA PHE A 80 13.00 -3.34 -7.86
C PHE A 80 12.39 -2.85 -9.18
N VAL A 81 13.04 -3.13 -10.27
CA VAL A 81 12.59 -2.75 -11.62
C VAL A 81 11.71 -3.87 -12.17
N GLY A 82 10.46 -3.57 -12.37
CA GLY A 82 9.47 -4.47 -12.96
C GLY A 82 9.28 -4.30 -14.46
N PRO A 83 8.19 -4.84 -15.03
CA PRO A 83 7.81 -4.61 -16.41
C PRO A 83 7.56 -3.13 -16.70
N LEU A 84 7.80 -2.70 -17.95
CA LEU A 84 7.67 -1.31 -18.40
C LEU A 84 8.49 -0.32 -17.55
N ASP A 85 9.63 -0.78 -17.04
CA ASP A 85 10.57 -0.02 -16.21
C ASP A 85 9.94 0.62 -14.96
N LYS A 86 8.83 0.06 -14.49
CA LYS A 86 8.17 0.49 -13.26
C LYS A 86 9.01 0.12 -12.06
N VAL A 87 9.33 1.12 -11.22
CA VAL A 87 10.19 0.95 -10.04
C VAL A 87 9.33 0.81 -8.78
N PHE A 88 9.64 -0.21 -7.98
CA PHE A 88 9.05 -0.44 -6.66
C PHE A 88 10.12 -0.25 -5.59
N LEU A 89 9.81 0.47 -4.54
CA LEU A 89 10.77 0.91 -3.54
C LEU A 89 10.54 0.24 -2.19
N GLN A 90 11.64 -0.17 -1.56
CA GLN A 90 11.67 -0.66 -0.19
C GLN A 90 12.81 0.01 0.56
N TRP A 91 12.55 0.56 1.75
CA TRP A 91 13.59 1.14 2.59
C TRP A 91 14.02 0.17 3.68
N LEU A 92 15.34 0.03 3.85
CA LEU A 92 15.95 -0.73 4.93
C LEU A 92 16.56 0.22 5.95
N CYS A 93 15.96 0.30 7.12
CA CYS A 93 16.35 1.17 8.23
C CYS A 93 17.39 0.46 9.13
N ILE A 94 18.56 0.09 8.60
CA ILE A 94 19.56 -0.72 9.29
C ILE A 94 20.21 0.06 10.45
N ASP A 95 20.59 1.32 10.22
CA ASP A 95 21.28 2.17 11.19
C ASP A 95 20.32 2.89 12.15
N HIS A 96 19.01 2.57 12.10
CA HIS A 96 18.03 3.13 13.03
C HIS A 96 18.19 2.52 14.43
N PRO A 97 17.70 3.21 15.47
CA PRO A 97 17.66 2.66 16.82
C PRO A 97 17.02 1.27 16.89
N PRO A 98 17.36 0.45 17.89
CA PRO A 98 16.74 -0.86 18.08
C PRO A 98 15.21 -0.74 18.11
N GLY A 99 14.53 -1.63 17.37
CA GLY A 99 13.08 -1.66 17.26
C GLY A 99 12.62 -2.28 15.94
N TYR A 100 11.29 -2.31 15.74
CA TYR A 100 10.64 -2.99 14.62
C TYR A 100 11.22 -2.64 13.23
N ALA A 101 11.53 -1.37 12.98
CA ALA A 101 12.05 -0.93 11.68
C ALA A 101 13.43 -1.53 11.36
N ARG A 102 14.32 -1.57 12.38
CA ARG A 102 15.65 -2.18 12.27
C ARG A 102 15.56 -3.70 12.15
N ASP A 103 14.76 -4.34 13.00
CA ASP A 103 14.60 -5.79 12.99
C ASP A 103 14.04 -6.28 11.67
N LYS A 104 13.05 -5.59 11.13
CA LYS A 104 12.52 -5.85 9.79
C LYS A 104 13.57 -5.68 8.69
N ALA A 105 14.39 -4.63 8.76
CA ALA A 105 15.47 -4.40 7.79
C ALA A 105 16.49 -5.53 7.83
N LEU A 106 16.93 -5.95 9.02
CA LEU A 106 17.87 -7.06 9.18
C LEU A 106 17.30 -8.40 8.72
N ALA A 107 16.00 -8.64 8.97
CA ALA A 107 15.31 -9.84 8.47
C ALA A 107 15.29 -9.88 6.93
N ILE A 108 15.03 -8.75 6.27
CA ILE A 108 15.08 -8.64 4.81
C ILE A 108 16.51 -8.90 4.32
N VAL A 109 17.53 -8.29 4.88
CA VAL A 109 18.94 -8.54 4.52
C VAL A 109 19.28 -10.03 4.58
N LYS A 110 18.89 -10.72 5.67
CA LYS A 110 19.09 -12.16 5.82
C LYS A 110 18.35 -12.96 4.74
N GLN A 111 17.14 -12.55 4.35
CA GLN A 111 16.35 -13.20 3.30
C GLN A 111 17.09 -13.14 1.95
N PHE A 112 17.83 -12.06 1.69
CA PHE A 112 18.70 -11.91 0.52
C PHE A 112 20.03 -12.69 0.63
N GLY A 113 20.27 -13.32 1.76
CA GLY A 113 21.54 -14.03 2.03
C GLY A 113 22.69 -13.12 2.46
N GLY A 114 22.39 -11.86 2.80
CA GLY A 114 23.36 -10.91 3.34
C GLY A 114 23.47 -10.96 4.86
N ASP A 115 24.56 -10.41 5.40
CA ASP A 115 24.80 -10.21 6.86
C ASP A 115 25.22 -8.76 7.15
N ALA A 116 24.66 -7.81 6.43
CA ALA A 116 24.98 -6.40 6.62
C ALA A 116 24.29 -5.85 7.88
N LYS A 117 25.08 -5.32 8.81
CA LYS A 117 24.63 -4.73 10.08
C LYS A 117 24.61 -3.20 10.05
N THR A 118 25.13 -2.59 8.99
CA THR A 118 25.19 -1.14 8.76
C THR A 118 24.84 -0.83 7.31
N VAL A 119 24.40 0.41 7.06
CA VAL A 119 24.11 0.90 5.72
C VAL A 119 25.34 0.80 4.81
N ASP A 120 26.51 1.15 5.32
CA ASP A 120 27.76 1.09 4.53
C ASP A 120 28.12 -0.34 4.11
N THR A 121 27.96 -1.31 5.01
CA THR A 121 28.21 -2.72 4.70
C THR A 121 27.19 -3.22 3.67
N ALA A 122 25.93 -2.87 3.82
CA ALA A 122 24.88 -3.25 2.86
C ALA A 122 25.18 -2.71 1.46
N LEU A 123 25.60 -1.44 1.34
CA LEU A 123 25.93 -0.81 0.06
C LEU A 123 27.20 -1.37 -0.61
N LYS A 124 28.11 -1.94 0.18
CA LYS A 124 29.31 -2.62 -0.36
C LYS A 124 29.01 -4.04 -0.82
N THR A 125 28.06 -4.73 -0.19
CA THR A 125 27.82 -6.17 -0.38
C THR A 125 26.57 -6.54 -1.15
N TRP A 126 25.63 -5.61 -1.39
CA TRP A 126 24.33 -5.93 -2.00
C TRP A 126 24.45 -6.61 -3.38
N HIS A 127 25.50 -6.38 -4.14
CA HIS A 127 25.72 -7.03 -5.44
C HIS A 127 25.97 -8.54 -5.31
N THR A 128 26.37 -9.03 -4.12
CA THR A 128 26.52 -10.46 -3.82
C THR A 128 25.24 -11.11 -3.34
N TRP A 129 24.19 -10.32 -3.09
CA TRP A 129 22.93 -10.80 -2.58
C TRP A 129 22.16 -11.60 -3.65
N LYS A 130 21.26 -12.46 -3.20
CA LYS A 130 20.38 -13.20 -4.10
C LYS A 130 19.50 -12.23 -4.87
N LYS A 131 19.45 -12.39 -6.19
CA LYS A 131 18.55 -11.59 -7.03
C LYS A 131 17.11 -12.05 -6.83
N PRO A 132 16.16 -11.14 -6.55
CA PRO A 132 14.75 -11.49 -6.46
C PRO A 132 14.20 -11.84 -7.84
N ASP A 133 13.26 -12.78 -7.89
CA ASP A 133 12.54 -13.16 -9.11
C ASP A 133 11.22 -12.43 -9.21
N LYS A 134 10.44 -12.43 -8.13
CA LYS A 134 9.12 -11.80 -8.06
C LYS A 134 8.94 -11.08 -6.74
N ILE A 135 8.16 -10.02 -6.77
CA ILE A 135 7.69 -9.31 -5.58
C ILE A 135 6.17 -9.28 -5.54
N SER A 136 5.62 -9.41 -4.34
CA SER A 136 4.19 -9.20 -4.09
C SER A 136 3.99 -7.78 -3.58
N VAL A 137 3.11 -7.02 -4.21
CA VAL A 137 2.88 -5.61 -3.89
C VAL A 137 1.41 -5.30 -3.69
N ILE A 138 1.13 -4.37 -2.79
CA ILE A 138 -0.21 -3.83 -2.55
C ILE A 138 -0.18 -2.33 -2.82
N PRO A 139 -1.17 -1.76 -3.53
CA PRO A 139 -1.31 -0.33 -3.65
C PRO A 139 -1.49 0.34 -2.27
N ASP A 140 -0.76 1.42 -2.02
CA ASP A 140 -0.88 2.21 -0.77
C ASP A 140 -0.92 3.71 -1.12
N GLY A 141 -2.10 4.16 -1.54
CA GLY A 141 -2.30 5.49 -2.11
C GLY A 141 -1.57 5.64 -3.45
N LYS A 142 -0.68 6.63 -3.55
CA LYS A 142 0.16 6.85 -4.73
C LYS A 142 1.42 5.97 -4.79
N TYR A 143 1.67 5.14 -3.77
CA TYR A 143 2.84 4.28 -3.65
C TYR A 143 2.43 2.81 -3.67
N PHE A 144 3.44 1.94 -3.69
CA PHE A 144 3.27 0.49 -3.58
C PHE A 144 4.05 -0.01 -2.36
N ARG A 145 3.40 -0.85 -1.58
CA ARG A 145 4.02 -1.52 -0.44
C ARG A 145 4.37 -2.95 -0.82
N ILE A 146 5.64 -3.32 -0.69
CA ILE A 146 6.11 -4.68 -0.93
C ILE A 146 5.74 -5.53 0.29
N THR A 147 5.01 -6.63 0.07
CA THR A 147 4.53 -7.55 1.10
C THR A 147 5.25 -8.88 1.08
N GLY A 148 5.86 -9.25 -0.04
CA GLY A 148 6.62 -10.48 -0.18
C GLY A 148 7.67 -10.38 -1.27
N ILE A 149 8.73 -11.16 -1.14
CA ILE A 149 9.84 -11.26 -2.10
C ILE A 149 10.11 -12.74 -2.32
N THR A 150 10.15 -13.16 -3.58
CA THR A 150 10.41 -14.54 -3.98
C THR A 150 11.70 -14.59 -4.78
N PHE A 151 12.51 -15.62 -4.56
CA PHE A 151 13.78 -15.85 -5.24
C PHE A 151 13.64 -17.07 -6.16
N LYS A 152 14.40 -17.12 -7.25
CA LYS A 152 14.47 -18.31 -8.11
C LYS A 152 15.00 -19.50 -7.30
N PRO A 153 14.34 -20.66 -7.36
CA PRO A 153 14.91 -21.87 -6.80
C PRO A 153 16.17 -22.26 -7.58
N GLY A 154 17.33 -22.26 -6.94
CA GLY A 154 18.56 -22.85 -7.45
C GLY A 154 19.49 -21.93 -8.24
N HIS A 155 20.28 -21.17 -7.53
CA HIS A 155 21.72 -20.97 -7.81
C HIS A 155 22.43 -21.04 -6.46
N SER A 156 22.65 -22.26 -5.97
CA SER A 156 23.76 -22.52 -5.07
C SER A 156 25.01 -22.20 -5.86
N VAL A 157 25.70 -21.13 -5.50
CA VAL A 157 27.08 -20.88 -5.92
C VAL A 157 27.85 -22.14 -5.51
N GLN A 158 28.17 -23.00 -6.48
CA GLN A 158 29.20 -24.00 -6.26
C GLN A 158 30.46 -23.24 -5.91
N ALA A 159 30.87 -23.38 -4.66
CA ALA A 159 32.21 -23.05 -4.25
C ALA A 159 33.14 -23.89 -5.14
N GLY A 160 33.81 -23.21 -6.10
CA GLY A 160 34.84 -23.85 -6.88
C GLY A 160 35.91 -24.39 -5.94
N LEU A 161 35.99 -25.69 -5.85
CA LEU A 161 37.16 -26.40 -5.39
C LEU A 161 38.30 -25.97 -6.33
N VAL A 162 39.20 -25.17 -5.83
CA VAL A 162 40.53 -25.00 -6.40
C VAL A 162 41.27 -26.26 -5.97
N GLU A 163 41.40 -27.23 -6.87
CA GLU A 163 42.40 -28.27 -6.79
C GLU A 163 43.72 -27.71 -7.34
N GLU A 164 44.79 -28.06 -6.65
CA GLU A 164 46.20 -27.70 -6.83
C GLU A 164 46.72 -27.85 -8.28
#